data_4bfb7104d202736c36918d0338e0f84c
#
_entry.id   4bfb7104d202736c36918d0338e0f84c
#
_cell.length_a   1.000
_cell.length_b   1.000
_cell.length_c   1.000
_cell.angle_alpha   90.00
_cell.angle_beta   90.00
_cell.angle_gamma   90.00
#
_symmetry.space_group_name_H-M   'P 1'
#
loop_
_entity.id
_entity.type
_entity.pdbx_description
1 polymer ?
#
loop_
_entity_poly.entity_id
_entity_poly.type
_entity_poly.pdbx_seq_one_letter_code
_entity_poly.pdbx_strand_id
1 'polypeptide(L)'
;MPLVYLRMIIAAALILIVNQAGAACVWKVTSGTNVLYLGGSIHALKSQDYPLPAAYNRAFDASDRLVCEVDPKALLESSKGILKAGQYPKGDSLKNHVDPRTYDYLRRVFRLLKVPEGEFARYRPWFLSLMLQAPELHGMSETLGVEEFLIRRARANSKPVSGLESAREHADVFLDLTDRQSEAMLLMMFLPAERERSSSGDEMARAWRRGDADTDTRIMMDEFRNFPSLGERFLTDRNRKWIPKIEGYLQSGKTYFVVAGAAHMGGPNGIVALLRGRGHHIEQL
;
A
#
# COMPACT_ATOMS: atom_id res chain seq x y z
N MET A 1 -56.61 16.51 -12.67
CA MET A 1 -55.78 16.58 -11.49
C MET A 1 -54.76 15.38 -11.33
N PRO A 2 -54.32 14.70 -12.37
CA PRO A 2 -53.27 13.66 -12.16
C PRO A 2 -51.85 14.04 -12.62
N LEU A 3 -51.67 15.11 -13.42
CA LEU A 3 -50.35 15.43 -14.00
C LEU A 3 -49.40 16.17 -13.04
N VAL A 4 -49.90 16.87 -12.05
CA VAL A 4 -49.07 17.62 -11.08
C VAL A 4 -48.38 16.68 -10.07
N TYR A 5 -49.09 15.63 -9.63
CA TYR A 5 -48.54 14.63 -8.71
C TYR A 5 -47.44 13.77 -9.35
N LEU A 6 -47.58 13.45 -10.65
CA LEU A 6 -46.56 12.68 -11.37
C LEU A 6 -45.25 13.47 -11.55
N ARG A 7 -45.31 14.79 -11.75
CA ARG A 7 -44.14 15.66 -11.83
C ARG A 7 -43.42 15.83 -10.48
N MET A 8 -44.15 15.85 -9.36
CA MET A 8 -43.54 15.90 -8.03
C MET A 8 -42.87 14.59 -7.63
N ILE A 9 -43.42 13.45 -8.02
CA ILE A 9 -42.79 12.14 -7.75
C ILE A 9 -41.50 11.96 -8.59
N ILE A 10 -41.47 12.41 -9.84
CA ILE A 10 -40.27 12.37 -10.68
C ILE A 10 -39.20 13.35 -10.16
N ALA A 11 -39.57 14.51 -9.65
CA ALA A 11 -38.63 15.45 -9.04
C ALA A 11 -38.06 14.93 -7.71
N ALA A 12 -38.87 14.25 -6.88
CA ALA A 12 -38.41 13.61 -5.65
C ALA A 12 -37.51 12.39 -5.91
N ALA A 13 -37.79 11.61 -6.97
CA ALA A 13 -36.94 10.49 -7.39
C ALA A 13 -35.59 10.95 -7.99
N LEU A 14 -35.54 12.09 -8.66
CA LEU A 14 -34.31 12.68 -9.19
C LEU A 14 -33.41 13.30 -8.10
N ILE A 15 -33.95 13.72 -6.97
CA ILE A 15 -33.20 14.25 -5.84
C ILE A 15 -32.57 13.12 -5.01
N LEU A 16 -33.09 11.89 -5.06
CA LEU A 16 -32.54 10.72 -4.37
C LEU A 16 -31.41 9.99 -5.14
N ILE A 17 -31.12 10.40 -6.39
CA ILE A 17 -30.02 9.81 -7.20
C ILE A 17 -28.70 10.58 -7.06
N VAL A 18 -28.68 11.71 -6.36
CA VAL A 18 -27.47 12.51 -6.15
C VAL A 18 -27.03 12.37 -4.69
N ASN A 19 -26.46 11.25 -4.31
CA ASN A 19 -25.37 11.13 -3.35
C ASN A 19 -25.08 9.68 -2.91
N GLN A 20 -24.86 8.80 -3.87
CA GLN A 20 -23.97 7.67 -3.62
C GLN A 20 -22.66 7.91 -4.39
N ALA A 21 -21.97 8.99 -4.06
CA ALA A 21 -20.53 8.97 -4.18
C ALA A 21 -20.08 7.90 -3.19
N GLY A 22 -19.88 6.67 -3.68
CA GLY A 22 -19.39 5.59 -2.84
C GLY A 22 -18.17 6.08 -2.06
N ALA A 23 -18.13 5.78 -0.77
CA ALA A 23 -16.98 6.13 0.05
C ALA A 23 -15.70 5.69 -0.66
N ALA A 24 -14.68 6.54 -0.66
CA ALA A 24 -13.35 6.18 -1.17
C ALA A 24 -12.40 5.90 0.00
N CYS A 25 -11.27 5.26 -0.25
CA CYS A 25 -10.19 5.15 0.73
C CYS A 25 -9.49 6.50 0.92
N VAL A 26 -10.28 7.54 1.22
CA VAL A 26 -9.82 8.90 1.51
C VAL A 26 -10.57 9.42 2.72
N TRP A 27 -9.86 10.01 3.67
CA TRP A 27 -10.42 10.57 4.89
C TRP A 27 -9.95 11.99 5.11
N LYS A 28 -10.82 12.80 5.68
CA LYS A 28 -10.51 14.12 6.20
C LYS A 28 -10.33 14.02 7.71
N VAL A 29 -9.17 14.41 8.20
CA VAL A 29 -8.82 14.48 9.62
C VAL A 29 -8.88 15.93 10.05
N THR A 30 -9.57 16.23 11.16
CA THR A 30 -9.65 17.57 11.72
C THR A 30 -9.23 17.60 13.18
N SER A 31 -8.54 18.69 13.55
CA SER A 31 -8.16 19.01 14.93
C SER A 31 -8.28 20.52 15.13
N GLY A 32 -9.34 20.96 15.79
CA GLY A 32 -9.72 22.39 15.79
C GLY A 32 -9.97 22.91 14.39
N THR A 33 -9.22 23.92 13.96
CA THR A 33 -9.29 24.49 12.60
C THR A 33 -8.36 23.81 11.59
N ASN A 34 -7.47 22.94 12.05
CA ASN A 34 -6.48 22.29 11.20
C ASN A 34 -7.10 21.08 10.46
N VAL A 35 -6.71 20.90 9.20
CA VAL A 35 -7.18 19.84 8.31
C VAL A 35 -5.99 19.10 7.72
N LEU A 36 -6.12 17.78 7.64
CA LEU A 36 -5.24 16.88 6.92
C LEU A 36 -6.09 15.85 6.18
N TYR A 37 -5.63 15.38 5.03
CA TYR A 37 -6.25 14.28 4.30
C TYR A 37 -5.38 13.03 4.39
N LEU A 38 -6.02 11.86 4.54
CA LEU A 38 -5.39 10.55 4.42
C LEU A 38 -5.92 9.90 3.15
N GLY A 39 -5.07 9.18 2.42
CA GLY A 39 -5.44 8.40 1.26
C GLY A 39 -4.84 7.00 1.33
N GLY A 40 -5.67 5.97 1.18
CA GLY A 40 -5.21 4.61 0.96
C GLY A 40 -4.77 4.42 -0.49
N SER A 41 -3.60 3.87 -0.75
CA SER A 41 -3.10 3.59 -2.09
C SER A 41 -3.11 2.11 -2.43
N ILE A 42 -3.16 1.82 -3.73
CA ILE A 42 -2.78 0.55 -4.32
C ILE A 42 -1.59 0.82 -5.24
N HIS A 43 -0.49 0.11 -5.03
CA HIS A 43 0.78 0.36 -5.72
C HIS A 43 0.73 0.06 -7.22
N ALA A 44 -0.09 -0.90 -7.63
CA ALA A 44 -0.27 -1.25 -9.03
C ALA A 44 -1.75 -1.47 -9.34
N LEU A 45 -2.22 -0.86 -10.43
CA LEU A 45 -3.60 -0.93 -10.89
C LEU A 45 -3.68 -1.38 -12.35
N LYS A 46 -4.89 -1.72 -12.79
CA LYS A 46 -5.22 -1.97 -14.20
C LYS A 46 -5.84 -0.71 -14.81
N SER A 47 -5.81 -0.58 -16.14
CA SER A 47 -6.41 0.57 -16.83
C SER A 47 -7.91 0.72 -16.54
N GLN A 48 -8.60 -0.39 -16.28
CA GLN A 48 -10.04 -0.40 -15.94
C GLN A 48 -10.33 0.19 -14.55
N ASP A 49 -9.32 0.36 -13.69
CA ASP A 49 -9.47 0.95 -12.36
C ASP A 49 -9.49 2.48 -12.42
N TYR A 50 -9.30 3.06 -13.60
CA TYR A 50 -9.39 4.50 -13.85
C TYR A 50 -10.77 4.92 -14.41
N PRO A 51 -11.21 6.16 -14.13
CA PRO A 51 -10.56 7.16 -13.28
C PRO A 51 -10.55 6.78 -11.80
N LEU A 52 -9.57 7.31 -11.05
CA LEU A 52 -9.55 7.18 -9.58
C LEU A 52 -10.81 7.82 -8.99
N PRO A 53 -11.29 7.37 -7.81
CA PRO A 53 -12.39 8.00 -7.10
C PRO A 53 -12.15 9.52 -6.92
N ALA A 54 -13.19 10.33 -7.18
CA ALA A 54 -13.08 11.79 -7.20
C ALA A 54 -12.55 12.39 -5.88
N ALA A 55 -12.70 11.69 -4.76
CA ALA A 55 -12.19 12.09 -3.46
C ALA A 55 -10.66 12.30 -3.45
N TYR A 56 -9.89 11.49 -4.21
CA TYR A 56 -8.43 11.66 -4.34
C TYR A 56 -8.09 13.02 -4.96
N ASN A 57 -8.81 13.40 -6.01
CA ASN A 57 -8.60 14.69 -6.66
C ASN A 57 -8.97 15.84 -5.72
N ARG A 58 -10.12 15.75 -5.03
CA ARG A 58 -10.53 16.78 -4.06
C ARG A 58 -9.53 16.95 -2.92
N ALA A 59 -9.06 15.85 -2.32
CA ALA A 59 -8.06 15.88 -1.26
C ALA A 59 -6.73 16.47 -1.74
N PHE A 60 -6.29 16.08 -2.93
CA PHE A 60 -5.07 16.60 -3.54
C PHE A 60 -5.16 18.11 -3.78
N ASP A 61 -6.26 18.59 -4.38
CA ASP A 61 -6.45 20.02 -4.70
C ASP A 61 -6.54 20.88 -3.44
N ALA A 62 -7.19 20.37 -2.39
CA ALA A 62 -7.33 21.06 -1.11
C ALA A 62 -6.04 21.07 -0.25
N SER A 63 -4.98 20.37 -0.67
CA SER A 63 -3.76 20.24 0.12
C SER A 63 -2.61 21.07 -0.43
N ASP A 64 -1.76 21.61 0.47
CA ASP A 64 -0.54 22.35 0.11
C ASP A 64 0.61 21.41 -0.27
N ARG A 65 0.63 20.19 0.31
CA ARG A 65 1.72 19.23 0.21
C ARG A 65 1.20 17.81 0.07
N LEU A 66 1.95 16.99 -0.67
CA LEU A 66 1.74 15.55 -0.75
C LEU A 66 2.80 14.85 0.11
N VAL A 67 2.38 13.85 0.88
CA VAL A 67 3.28 12.98 1.66
C VAL A 67 3.00 11.54 1.25
N CYS A 68 4.01 10.82 0.78
CA CYS A 68 3.96 9.39 0.48
C CYS A 68 4.61 8.58 1.61
N GLU A 69 4.64 7.26 1.51
CA GLU A 69 5.39 6.44 2.47
C GLU A 69 6.86 6.83 2.49
N VAL A 70 7.48 6.95 1.31
CA VAL A 70 8.87 7.39 1.12
C VAL A 70 8.91 8.53 0.12
N ASP A 71 9.84 9.46 0.30
CA ASP A 71 10.13 10.47 -0.72
C ASP A 71 10.59 9.78 -2.02
N PRO A 72 9.90 9.99 -3.16
CA PRO A 72 10.20 9.28 -4.41
C PRO A 72 11.62 9.51 -4.92
N LYS A 73 12.18 10.70 -4.67
CA LYS A 73 13.55 11.02 -5.07
C LYS A 73 14.55 10.26 -4.21
N ALA A 74 14.36 10.26 -2.89
CA ALA A 74 15.21 9.51 -1.97
C ALA A 74 15.14 7.99 -2.23
N LEU A 75 13.96 7.47 -2.56
CA LEU A 75 13.79 6.05 -2.93
C LEU A 75 14.57 5.71 -4.21
N LEU A 76 14.49 6.53 -5.24
CA LEU A 76 15.24 6.35 -6.48
C LEU A 76 16.77 6.39 -6.24
N GLU A 77 17.24 7.34 -5.44
CA GLU A 77 18.66 7.48 -5.09
C GLU A 77 19.19 6.26 -4.31
N SER A 78 18.34 5.63 -3.47
CA SER A 78 18.71 4.45 -2.67
C SER A 78 18.56 3.11 -3.41
N SER A 79 17.91 3.07 -4.57
CA SER A 79 17.54 1.85 -5.30
C SER A 79 18.74 0.92 -5.60
N LYS A 80 19.89 1.49 -5.99
CA LYS A 80 21.12 0.72 -6.23
C LYS A 80 21.65 0.05 -4.96
N GLY A 81 21.50 0.72 -3.81
CA GLY A 81 21.87 0.17 -2.51
C GLY A 81 20.99 -1.01 -2.12
N ILE A 82 19.70 -0.89 -2.33
CA ILE A 82 18.71 -1.95 -2.06
C ILE A 82 18.98 -3.17 -2.95
N LEU A 83 19.22 -2.96 -4.25
CA LEU A 83 19.55 -4.04 -5.18
C LEU A 83 20.83 -4.78 -4.77
N LYS A 84 21.88 -4.03 -4.37
CA LYS A 84 23.13 -4.61 -3.86
C LYS A 84 22.92 -5.38 -2.56
N ALA A 85 22.11 -4.83 -1.64
CA ALA A 85 21.81 -5.45 -0.37
C ALA A 85 20.95 -6.73 -0.51
N GLY A 86 20.16 -6.84 -1.59
CA GLY A 86 19.42 -8.03 -1.95
C GLY A 86 20.27 -9.20 -2.43
N GLN A 87 21.56 -8.98 -2.65
CA GLN A 87 22.51 -10.03 -3.11
C GLN A 87 23.43 -10.47 -1.98
N TYR A 88 23.81 -11.74 -2.02
CA TYR A 88 24.89 -12.25 -1.17
C TYR A 88 26.26 -11.80 -1.71
N PRO A 89 27.25 -11.62 -0.82
CA PRO A 89 28.63 -11.36 -1.24
C PRO A 89 29.20 -12.55 -2.03
N LYS A 90 30.28 -12.29 -2.79
CA LYS A 90 30.98 -13.35 -3.53
C LYS A 90 31.44 -14.47 -2.59
N GLY A 91 31.10 -15.70 -2.93
CA GLY A 91 31.43 -16.88 -2.13
C GLY A 91 30.32 -17.32 -1.17
N ASP A 92 29.25 -16.53 -1.06
CA ASP A 92 28.06 -16.86 -0.27
C ASP A 92 26.84 -17.02 -1.18
N SER A 93 25.80 -17.73 -0.69
CA SER A 93 24.62 -18.04 -1.48
C SER A 93 23.42 -18.37 -0.61
N LEU A 94 22.24 -18.31 -1.20
CA LEU A 94 20.95 -18.67 -0.61
C LEU A 94 21.00 -20.00 0.18
N LYS A 95 21.75 -20.97 -0.31
CA LYS A 95 21.89 -22.31 0.31
C LYS A 95 22.34 -22.25 1.77
N ASN A 96 23.15 -21.25 2.14
CA ASN A 96 23.70 -21.11 3.48
C ASN A 96 22.74 -20.42 4.46
N HIS A 97 21.61 -19.88 3.98
CA HIS A 97 20.73 -18.98 4.74
C HIS A 97 19.28 -19.44 4.80
N VAL A 98 18.97 -20.61 4.27
CA VAL A 98 17.63 -21.22 4.34
C VAL A 98 17.75 -22.69 4.77
N ASP A 99 16.64 -23.27 5.26
CA ASP A 99 16.56 -24.69 5.54
C ASP A 99 16.92 -25.50 4.27
N PRO A 100 17.72 -26.58 4.36
CA PRO A 100 18.08 -27.41 3.20
C PRO A 100 16.87 -27.91 2.41
N ARG A 101 15.74 -28.20 3.08
CA ARG A 101 14.50 -28.62 2.43
C ARG A 101 13.89 -27.49 1.60
N THR A 102 13.95 -26.26 2.13
CA THR A 102 13.54 -25.05 1.40
C THR A 102 14.41 -24.86 0.16
N TYR A 103 15.73 -24.98 0.30
CA TYR A 103 16.62 -24.86 -0.84
C TYR A 103 16.31 -25.88 -1.93
N ASP A 104 16.14 -27.16 -1.56
CA ASP A 104 15.79 -28.23 -2.52
C ASP A 104 14.43 -28.00 -3.17
N TYR A 105 13.46 -27.47 -2.43
CA TYR A 105 12.16 -27.08 -2.98
C TYR A 105 12.31 -25.97 -4.02
N LEU A 106 13.03 -24.89 -3.69
CA LEU A 106 13.28 -23.77 -4.58
C LEU A 106 14.01 -24.20 -5.87
N ARG A 107 15.02 -25.07 -5.77
CA ARG A 107 15.69 -25.63 -6.94
C ARG A 107 14.75 -26.35 -7.89
N ARG A 108 13.75 -27.08 -7.38
CA ARG A 108 12.72 -27.73 -8.22
C ARG A 108 11.82 -26.69 -8.87
N VAL A 109 11.33 -25.73 -8.11
CA VAL A 109 10.45 -24.66 -8.62
C VAL A 109 11.16 -23.85 -9.71
N PHE A 110 12.35 -23.33 -9.43
CA PHE A 110 13.09 -22.50 -10.40
C PHE A 110 13.53 -23.30 -11.66
N ARG A 111 13.78 -24.59 -11.50
CA ARG A 111 14.00 -25.47 -12.67
C ARG A 111 12.76 -25.56 -13.57
N LEU A 112 11.56 -25.68 -13.01
CA LEU A 112 10.31 -25.66 -13.76
C LEU A 112 10.11 -24.31 -14.49
N LEU A 113 10.50 -23.21 -13.84
CA LEU A 113 10.49 -21.86 -14.40
C LEU A 113 11.65 -21.60 -15.37
N LYS A 114 12.53 -22.59 -15.63
CA LYS A 114 13.74 -22.49 -16.47
C LYS A 114 14.72 -21.40 -16.01
N VAL A 115 14.75 -21.08 -14.71
CA VAL A 115 15.70 -20.16 -14.11
C VAL A 115 16.91 -20.94 -13.61
N PRO A 116 18.13 -20.64 -14.10
CA PRO A 116 19.36 -21.30 -13.65
C PRO A 116 19.64 -21.09 -12.15
N GLU A 117 20.20 -22.10 -11.48
CA GLU A 117 20.50 -22.04 -10.06
C GLU A 117 21.42 -20.86 -9.70
N GLY A 118 22.45 -20.59 -10.52
CA GLY A 118 23.37 -19.46 -10.30
C GLY A 118 22.73 -18.08 -10.41
N GLU A 119 21.54 -17.98 -10.99
CA GLU A 119 20.81 -16.71 -11.09
C GLU A 119 19.99 -16.42 -9.84
N PHE A 120 19.27 -17.42 -9.29
CA PHE A 120 18.46 -17.17 -8.10
C PHE A 120 19.25 -17.35 -6.80
N ALA A 121 20.24 -18.24 -6.75
CA ALA A 121 20.98 -18.56 -5.54
C ALA A 121 21.82 -17.40 -5.00
N ARG A 122 22.11 -16.39 -5.80
CA ARG A 122 22.85 -15.20 -5.38
C ARG A 122 22.02 -14.17 -4.61
N TYR A 123 20.69 -14.32 -4.58
CA TYR A 123 19.80 -13.36 -3.94
C TYR A 123 19.34 -13.84 -2.57
N ARG A 124 19.10 -12.87 -1.68
CA ARG A 124 18.48 -13.10 -0.38
C ARG A 124 17.01 -13.49 -0.55
N PRO A 125 16.42 -14.30 0.35
CA PRO A 125 15.04 -14.74 0.22
C PRO A 125 14.04 -13.60 0.11
N TRP A 126 14.17 -12.54 0.93
CA TRP A 126 13.28 -11.38 0.87
C TRP A 126 13.31 -10.68 -0.50
N PHE A 127 14.48 -10.62 -1.12
CA PHE A 127 14.62 -9.97 -2.43
C PHE A 127 14.00 -10.82 -3.55
N LEU A 128 14.18 -12.14 -3.47
CA LEU A 128 13.51 -13.09 -4.37
C LEU A 128 11.99 -13.00 -4.26
N SER A 129 11.45 -12.84 -3.03
CA SER A 129 10.01 -12.69 -2.85
C SER A 129 9.47 -11.42 -3.53
N LEU A 130 10.19 -10.29 -3.45
CA LEU A 130 9.82 -9.06 -4.15
C LEU A 130 9.86 -9.25 -5.68
N MET A 131 10.89 -9.91 -6.22
CA MET A 131 10.98 -10.20 -7.64
C MET A 131 9.82 -11.07 -8.15
N LEU A 132 9.37 -12.04 -7.34
CA LEU A 132 8.25 -12.92 -7.69
C LEU A 132 6.88 -12.25 -7.56
N GLN A 133 6.79 -11.14 -6.84
CA GLN A 133 5.55 -10.36 -6.67
C GLN A 133 5.37 -9.30 -7.77
N ALA A 134 6.27 -9.22 -8.76
CA ALA A 134 6.22 -8.18 -9.78
C ALA A 134 4.80 -8.03 -10.38
N PRO A 135 4.21 -6.82 -10.32
CA PRO A 135 2.80 -6.59 -10.69
C PRO A 135 2.47 -6.96 -12.14
N GLU A 136 3.46 -6.85 -13.04
CA GLU A 136 3.34 -7.17 -14.46
C GLU A 136 2.99 -8.64 -14.70
N LEU A 137 3.40 -9.54 -13.79
CA LEU A 137 3.06 -10.96 -13.85
C LEU A 137 1.55 -11.19 -13.65
N HIS A 138 0.84 -10.20 -13.09
CA HIS A 138 -0.59 -10.24 -12.81
C HIS A 138 -1.40 -9.27 -13.69
N GLY A 139 -0.79 -8.72 -14.75
CA GLY A 139 -1.43 -7.78 -15.67
C GLY A 139 -1.75 -6.42 -15.04
N MET A 140 -1.08 -6.07 -13.93
CA MET A 140 -1.13 -4.77 -13.27
C MET A 140 0.09 -3.93 -13.66
N SER A 141 0.04 -2.63 -13.42
CA SER A 141 1.16 -1.73 -13.67
C SER A 141 1.35 -0.75 -12.52
N GLU A 142 2.59 -0.64 -12.04
CA GLU A 142 2.99 0.36 -11.04
C GLU A 142 2.81 1.79 -11.58
N THR A 143 2.96 2.00 -12.89
CA THR A 143 2.74 3.32 -13.50
C THR A 143 1.30 3.80 -13.40
N LEU A 144 0.36 2.88 -13.13
CA LEU A 144 -1.04 3.14 -12.85
C LEU A 144 -1.35 3.18 -11.35
N GLY A 145 -0.37 2.96 -10.47
CA GLY A 145 -0.56 3.04 -9.03
C GLY A 145 -1.03 4.42 -8.57
N VAL A 146 -1.78 4.44 -7.46
CA VAL A 146 -2.35 5.68 -6.91
C VAL A 146 -1.28 6.69 -6.55
N GLU A 147 -0.21 6.25 -5.88
CA GLU A 147 0.91 7.13 -5.49
C GLU A 147 1.59 7.73 -6.71
N GLU A 148 1.92 6.90 -7.72
CA GLU A 148 2.58 7.38 -8.94
C GLU A 148 1.70 8.38 -9.70
N PHE A 149 0.38 8.17 -9.75
CA PHE A 149 -0.55 9.15 -10.30
C PHE A 149 -0.49 10.49 -9.56
N LEU A 150 -0.52 10.47 -8.21
CA LEU A 150 -0.49 11.68 -7.39
C LEU A 150 0.88 12.37 -7.44
N ILE A 151 1.98 11.61 -7.48
CA ILE A 151 3.35 12.15 -7.61
C ILE A 151 3.51 12.87 -8.96
N ARG A 152 3.07 12.27 -10.08
CA ARG A 152 3.09 12.92 -11.40
C ARG A 152 2.28 14.21 -11.39
N ARG A 153 1.10 14.19 -10.76
CA ARG A 153 0.26 15.36 -10.61
C ARG A 153 0.92 16.42 -9.73
N ALA A 154 1.58 16.04 -8.65
CA ALA A 154 2.31 16.95 -7.77
C ALA A 154 3.46 17.65 -8.50
N ARG A 155 4.24 16.89 -9.30
CA ARG A 155 5.29 17.45 -10.16
C ARG A 155 4.74 18.46 -11.16
N ALA A 156 3.65 18.14 -11.85
CA ALA A 156 3.01 19.03 -12.81
C ALA A 156 2.48 20.33 -12.19
N ASN A 157 2.12 20.32 -10.90
CA ASN A 157 1.59 21.46 -10.16
C ASN A 157 2.62 22.10 -9.22
N SER A 158 3.90 21.73 -9.30
CA SER A 158 4.96 22.20 -8.39
C SER A 158 4.61 22.02 -6.91
N LYS A 159 3.76 21.03 -6.57
CA LYS A 159 3.38 20.72 -5.20
C LYS A 159 4.51 19.93 -4.53
N PRO A 160 5.02 20.37 -3.36
CA PRO A 160 6.06 19.65 -2.65
C PRO A 160 5.63 18.22 -2.27
N VAL A 161 6.55 17.26 -2.45
CA VAL A 161 6.38 15.86 -2.06
C VAL A 161 7.44 15.51 -1.01
N SER A 162 7.05 14.72 -0.02
CA SER A 162 7.94 14.21 1.04
C SER A 162 7.50 12.80 1.47
N GLY A 163 8.26 12.17 2.39
CA GLY A 163 7.96 10.83 2.90
C GLY A 163 7.58 10.83 4.38
N LEU A 164 6.75 9.84 4.77
CA LEU A 164 6.50 9.47 6.17
C LEU A 164 7.75 8.83 6.80
N GLU A 165 8.54 8.13 6.00
CA GLU A 165 9.78 7.51 6.41
C GLU A 165 10.90 7.86 5.42
N SER A 166 12.14 7.79 5.87
CA SER A 166 13.31 7.89 5.01
C SER A 166 13.47 6.64 4.15
N ALA A 167 14.19 6.75 3.04
CA ALA A 167 14.52 5.58 2.22
C ALA A 167 15.31 4.52 3.01
N ARG A 168 16.08 4.92 4.02
CA ARG A 168 16.78 4.00 4.92
C ARG A 168 15.82 3.26 5.84
N GLU A 169 14.90 3.96 6.52
CA GLU A 169 13.87 3.33 7.36
C GLU A 169 13.03 2.34 6.56
N HIS A 170 12.68 2.71 5.32
CA HIS A 170 11.94 1.81 4.41
C HIS A 170 12.75 0.57 4.05
N ALA A 171 14.01 0.72 3.68
CA ALA A 171 14.89 -0.41 3.35
C ALA A 171 15.10 -1.33 4.56
N ASP A 172 15.24 -0.79 5.77
CA ASP A 172 15.47 -1.55 7.00
C ASP A 172 14.30 -2.49 7.34
N VAL A 173 13.10 -2.24 6.80
CA VAL A 173 11.98 -3.19 6.90
C VAL A 173 12.36 -4.56 6.34
N PHE A 174 13.18 -4.58 5.28
CA PHE A 174 13.67 -5.80 4.63
C PHE A 174 15.08 -6.19 5.10
N LEU A 175 15.97 -5.22 5.26
CA LEU A 175 17.38 -5.46 5.54
C LEU A 175 17.62 -6.05 6.93
N ASP A 176 16.78 -5.72 7.89
CA ASP A 176 16.87 -6.23 9.26
C ASP A 176 16.07 -7.52 9.49
N LEU A 177 15.57 -8.16 8.43
CA LEU A 177 14.98 -9.49 8.54
C LEU A 177 16.04 -10.50 8.92
N THR A 178 15.76 -11.32 9.93
CA THR A 178 16.55 -12.52 10.20
C THR A 178 16.46 -13.50 9.02
N ASP A 179 17.43 -14.41 8.88
CA ASP A 179 17.38 -15.43 7.82
C ASP A 179 16.04 -16.19 7.84
N ARG A 180 15.55 -16.55 9.04
CA ARG A 180 14.26 -17.23 9.21
C ARG A 180 13.06 -16.39 8.74
N GLN A 181 13.03 -15.10 9.03
CA GLN A 181 11.97 -14.20 8.58
C GLN A 181 12.03 -13.98 7.07
N SER A 182 13.24 -13.83 6.54
CA SER A 182 13.51 -13.69 5.11
C SER A 182 13.09 -14.94 4.33
N GLU A 183 13.43 -16.13 4.84
CA GLU A 183 12.98 -17.42 4.31
C GLU A 183 11.45 -17.55 4.36
N ALA A 184 10.83 -17.20 5.50
CA ALA A 184 9.39 -17.22 5.67
C ALA A 184 8.69 -16.34 4.63
N MET A 185 9.18 -15.12 4.40
CA MET A 185 8.66 -14.21 3.40
C MET A 185 8.69 -14.82 1.98
N LEU A 186 9.78 -15.52 1.63
CA LEU A 186 9.88 -16.22 0.35
C LEU A 186 8.93 -17.41 0.26
N LEU A 187 8.83 -18.21 1.32
CA LEU A 187 7.95 -19.38 1.35
C LEU A 187 6.48 -19.02 1.22
N MET A 188 6.06 -17.88 1.76
CA MET A 188 4.68 -17.37 1.60
C MET A 188 4.28 -17.23 0.13
N MET A 189 5.23 -17.04 -0.80
CA MET A 189 4.94 -16.99 -2.24
C MET A 189 4.45 -18.32 -2.81
N PHE A 190 4.77 -19.44 -2.15
CA PHE A 190 4.49 -20.79 -2.62
C PHE A 190 3.47 -21.53 -1.76
N LEU A 191 3.15 -21.02 -0.58
CA LEU A 191 2.10 -21.62 0.25
C LEU A 191 0.74 -21.41 -0.43
N PRO A 192 -0.14 -22.43 -0.40
CA PRO A 192 -1.51 -22.25 -0.88
C PRO A 192 -2.16 -21.13 -0.06
N ALA A 193 -2.54 -20.05 -0.70
CA ALA A 193 -3.51 -19.16 -0.11
C ALA A 193 -4.84 -19.92 -0.07
N GLU A 194 -5.63 -19.81 1.00
CA GLU A 194 -7.00 -20.37 1.04
C GLU A 194 -7.89 -19.77 -0.05
N ARG A 195 -7.48 -18.61 -0.59
CA ARG A 195 -8.02 -17.98 -1.80
C ARG A 195 -6.94 -17.93 -2.87
N GLU A 196 -7.32 -18.14 -4.11
CA GLU A 196 -6.40 -17.97 -5.24
C GLU A 196 -5.81 -16.57 -5.20
N ARG A 197 -4.48 -16.44 -5.20
CA ARG A 197 -3.77 -15.14 -5.11
C ARG A 197 -4.13 -14.19 -6.25
N SER A 198 -4.47 -14.69 -7.42
CA SER A 198 -4.99 -13.91 -8.53
C SER A 198 -6.31 -13.19 -8.18
N SER A 199 -7.09 -13.74 -7.24
CA SER A 199 -8.34 -13.12 -6.77
C SER A 199 -8.10 -12.08 -5.65
N SER A 200 -7.03 -12.20 -4.86
CA SER A 200 -6.77 -11.29 -3.73
C SER A 200 -6.43 -9.88 -4.21
N GLY A 201 -5.60 -9.72 -5.25
CA GLY A 201 -5.29 -8.41 -5.83
C GLY A 201 -6.52 -7.71 -6.41
N ASP A 202 -7.37 -8.44 -7.11
CA ASP A 202 -8.63 -7.90 -7.62
C ASP A 202 -9.64 -7.61 -6.48
N GLU A 203 -9.63 -8.39 -5.41
CA GLU A 203 -10.45 -8.14 -4.21
C GLU A 203 -9.98 -6.88 -3.49
N MET A 204 -8.67 -6.71 -3.30
CA MET A 204 -8.08 -5.48 -2.73
C MET A 204 -8.43 -4.25 -3.58
N ALA A 205 -8.25 -4.30 -4.89
CA ALA A 205 -8.61 -3.18 -5.76
C ALA A 205 -10.11 -2.83 -5.68
N ARG A 206 -10.98 -3.84 -5.58
CA ARG A 206 -12.43 -3.62 -5.38
C ARG A 206 -12.75 -3.05 -4.00
N ALA A 207 -12.10 -3.54 -2.93
CA ALA A 207 -12.28 -3.05 -1.57
C ALA A 207 -11.81 -1.60 -1.46
N TRP A 208 -10.60 -1.31 -1.94
CA TRP A 208 -10.06 0.03 -2.03
C TRP A 208 -11.00 0.99 -2.76
N ARG A 209 -11.54 0.58 -3.92
CA ARG A 209 -12.44 1.43 -4.72
C ARG A 209 -13.75 1.76 -4.00
N ARG A 210 -14.22 0.87 -3.12
CA ARG A 210 -15.40 1.08 -2.27
C ARG A 210 -15.10 1.79 -0.95
N GLY A 211 -13.83 2.14 -0.69
CA GLY A 211 -13.43 2.74 0.57
C GLY A 211 -13.31 1.76 1.75
N ASP A 212 -13.26 0.47 1.49
CA ASP A 212 -13.22 -0.59 2.48
C ASP A 212 -11.77 -0.99 2.83
N ALA A 213 -11.07 -0.08 3.52
CA ALA A 213 -9.70 -0.32 3.95
C ALA A 213 -9.57 -1.45 5.00
N ASP A 214 -10.62 -1.74 5.74
CA ASP A 214 -10.63 -2.86 6.69
C ASP A 214 -10.47 -4.21 5.97
N THR A 215 -11.14 -4.37 4.83
CA THR A 215 -10.94 -5.54 3.97
C THR A 215 -9.52 -5.59 3.40
N ASP A 216 -8.93 -4.48 2.95
CA ASP A 216 -7.55 -4.44 2.45
C ASP A 216 -6.56 -4.86 3.55
N THR A 217 -6.72 -4.31 4.76
CA THR A 217 -5.89 -4.68 5.91
C THR A 217 -6.05 -6.16 6.27
N ARG A 218 -7.27 -6.68 6.27
CA ARG A 218 -7.54 -8.08 6.57
C ARG A 218 -6.90 -9.00 5.55
N ILE A 219 -7.03 -8.72 4.25
CA ILE A 219 -6.40 -9.52 3.19
C ILE A 219 -4.87 -9.55 3.39
N MET A 220 -4.25 -8.39 3.62
CA MET A 220 -2.81 -8.29 3.86
C MET A 220 -2.37 -9.06 5.11
N MET A 221 -3.10 -8.93 6.23
CA MET A 221 -2.78 -9.65 7.46
C MET A 221 -3.01 -11.15 7.36
N ASP A 222 -4.00 -11.59 6.57
CA ASP A 222 -4.24 -13.01 6.28
C ASP A 222 -3.07 -13.64 5.50
N GLU A 223 -2.39 -12.88 4.66
CA GLU A 223 -1.15 -13.35 4.02
C GLU A 223 -0.05 -13.63 5.04
N PHE A 224 0.03 -12.83 6.11
CA PHE A 224 1.01 -12.99 7.18
C PHE A 224 0.57 -13.92 8.32
N ARG A 225 -0.61 -14.55 8.27
CA ARG A 225 -1.15 -15.34 9.41
C ARG A 225 -0.23 -16.44 9.91
N ASN A 226 0.57 -17.05 9.03
CA ASN A 226 1.55 -18.07 9.40
C ASN A 226 2.85 -17.46 9.96
N PHE A 227 3.06 -16.15 9.80
CA PHE A 227 4.24 -15.39 10.24
C PHE A 227 3.82 -14.00 10.76
N PRO A 228 3.08 -13.93 11.88
CA PRO A 228 2.48 -12.67 12.37
C PRO A 228 3.50 -11.55 12.60
N SER A 229 4.74 -11.89 12.99
CA SER A 229 5.81 -10.90 13.17
C SER A 229 6.19 -10.14 11.89
N LEU A 230 5.94 -10.71 10.71
CA LEU A 230 6.08 -9.99 9.45
C LEU A 230 4.95 -8.97 9.28
N GLY A 231 3.70 -9.35 9.55
CA GLY A 231 2.57 -8.42 9.51
C GLY A 231 2.74 -7.24 10.49
N GLU A 232 3.23 -7.51 11.71
CA GLU A 232 3.58 -6.45 12.66
C GLU A 232 4.63 -5.51 12.07
N ARG A 233 5.73 -6.04 11.55
CA ARG A 233 6.84 -5.28 10.98
C ARG A 233 6.43 -4.44 9.77
N PHE A 234 5.69 -5.04 8.82
CA PHE A 234 5.32 -4.38 7.56
C PHE A 234 4.20 -3.36 7.71
N LEU A 235 3.28 -3.54 8.67
CA LEU A 235 2.12 -2.67 8.86
C LEU A 235 2.12 -1.98 10.23
N THR A 236 1.94 -2.73 11.31
CA THR A 236 1.62 -2.16 12.63
C THR A 236 2.72 -1.26 13.18
N ASP A 237 3.98 -1.68 13.10
CA ASP A 237 5.11 -0.93 13.63
C ASP A 237 5.37 0.34 12.82
N ARG A 238 5.18 0.29 11.51
CA ARG A 238 5.28 1.46 10.63
C ARG A 238 4.16 2.45 10.95
N ASN A 239 2.91 1.99 11.07
CA ASN A 239 1.78 2.82 11.45
C ASN A 239 2.06 3.57 12.75
N ARG A 240 2.52 2.87 13.80
CA ARG A 240 2.84 3.48 15.10
C ARG A 240 3.94 4.56 14.98
N LYS A 241 4.97 4.33 14.18
CA LYS A 241 6.06 5.30 13.92
C LYS A 241 5.57 6.52 13.13
N TRP A 242 4.58 6.36 12.25
CA TRP A 242 4.07 7.44 11.41
C TRP A 242 3.08 8.36 12.13
N ILE A 243 2.34 7.88 13.13
CA ILE A 243 1.33 8.67 13.84
C ILE A 243 1.89 10.00 14.38
N PRO A 244 3.02 10.07 15.10
CA PRO A 244 3.56 11.35 15.58
C PRO A 244 3.91 12.32 14.44
N LYS A 245 4.38 11.80 13.29
CA LYS A 245 4.68 12.62 12.11
C LYS A 245 3.39 13.21 11.50
N ILE A 246 2.33 12.39 11.40
CA ILE A 246 1.02 12.81 10.89
C ILE A 246 0.42 13.88 11.82
N GLU A 247 0.49 13.71 13.13
CA GLU A 247 0.05 14.73 14.10
C GLU A 247 0.86 16.03 13.98
N GLY A 248 2.17 15.92 13.75
CA GLY A 248 3.02 17.08 13.47
C GLY A 248 2.60 17.84 12.21
N TYR A 249 2.23 17.13 11.14
CA TYR A 249 1.68 17.76 9.93
C TYR A 249 0.37 18.48 10.22
N LEU A 250 -0.52 17.86 11.00
CA LEU A 250 -1.82 18.43 11.37
C LEU A 250 -1.64 19.73 12.18
N GLN A 251 -0.54 19.88 12.93
CA GLN A 251 -0.24 21.06 13.75
C GLN A 251 0.58 22.13 13.02
N SER A 252 1.03 21.89 11.79
CA SER A 252 2.00 22.72 11.07
C SER A 252 1.41 24.02 10.48
N GLY A 253 0.10 24.19 10.48
CA GLY A 253 -0.60 25.30 9.80
C GLY A 253 -0.65 25.16 8.28
N LYS A 254 -0.28 24.00 7.73
CA LYS A 254 -0.42 23.64 6.32
C LYS A 254 -1.36 22.44 6.18
N THR A 255 -2.02 22.36 5.03
CA THR A 255 -2.85 21.19 4.71
C THR A 255 -2.01 20.16 3.96
N TYR A 256 -1.99 18.93 4.45
CA TYR A 256 -1.27 17.82 3.86
C TYR A 256 -2.22 16.76 3.33
N PHE A 257 -1.84 16.13 2.22
CA PHE A 257 -2.43 14.89 1.79
C PHE A 257 -1.41 13.77 1.99
N VAL A 258 -1.64 12.93 3.01
CA VAL A 258 -0.80 11.79 3.38
C VAL A 258 -1.35 10.55 2.72
N VAL A 259 -0.54 9.89 1.90
CA VAL A 259 -0.92 8.71 1.12
C VAL A 259 0.01 7.55 1.47
N ALA A 260 -0.58 6.43 1.87
CA ALA A 260 0.10 5.17 2.14
C ALA A 260 -0.78 4.00 1.68
N GLY A 261 -0.21 2.81 1.56
CA GLY A 261 -0.95 1.62 1.14
C GLY A 261 -2.27 1.45 1.90
N ALA A 262 -3.35 1.08 1.20
CA ALA A 262 -4.70 1.00 1.79
C ALA A 262 -4.75 0.10 3.02
N ALA A 263 -3.93 -0.95 3.06
CA ALA A 263 -3.81 -1.83 4.22
C ALA A 263 -3.25 -1.15 5.48
N HIS A 264 -2.60 0.02 5.36
CA HIS A 264 -2.17 0.82 6.50
C HIS A 264 -3.31 1.62 7.14
N MET A 265 -4.43 1.81 6.44
CA MET A 265 -5.52 2.67 6.89
C MET A 265 -6.52 1.97 7.79
N GLY A 266 -6.87 0.71 7.50
CA GLY A 266 -7.91 -0.05 8.17
C GLY A 266 -7.45 -0.88 9.38
N GLY A 267 -8.42 -1.53 10.03
CA GLY A 267 -8.21 -2.38 11.19
C GLY A 267 -7.88 -1.61 12.48
N PRO A 268 -7.77 -2.33 13.61
CA PRO A 268 -7.58 -1.72 14.94
C PRO A 268 -6.21 -1.04 15.11
N ASN A 269 -5.19 -1.46 14.37
CA ASN A 269 -3.84 -0.88 14.34
C ASN A 269 -3.61 0.00 13.09
N GLY A 270 -4.66 0.28 12.31
CA GLY A 270 -4.59 1.17 11.15
C GLY A 270 -4.49 2.63 11.55
N ILE A 271 -3.96 3.45 10.65
CA ILE A 271 -3.74 4.89 10.87
C ILE A 271 -5.05 5.59 11.28
N VAL A 272 -6.18 5.24 10.63
CA VAL A 272 -7.49 5.85 10.93
C VAL A 272 -7.92 5.54 12.38
N ALA A 273 -7.82 4.28 12.81
CA ALA A 273 -8.18 3.88 14.17
C ALA A 273 -7.24 4.50 15.22
N LEU A 274 -5.94 4.52 14.93
CA LEU A 274 -4.94 5.10 15.84
C LEU A 274 -5.14 6.60 16.06
N LEU A 275 -5.46 7.35 15.01
CA LEU A 275 -5.75 8.79 15.12
C LEU A 275 -7.09 9.05 15.82
N ARG A 276 -8.14 8.24 15.55
CA ARG A 276 -9.41 8.32 16.31
C ARG A 276 -9.20 8.08 17.80
N GLY A 277 -8.39 7.09 18.15
CA GLY A 277 -8.02 6.79 19.54
C GLY A 277 -7.29 7.92 20.25
N ARG A 278 -6.71 8.87 19.49
CA ARG A 278 -6.06 10.10 20.00
C ARG A 278 -6.97 11.32 20.01
N GLY A 279 -8.27 11.14 19.71
CA GLY A 279 -9.28 12.19 19.80
C GLY A 279 -9.44 13.03 18.53
N HIS A 280 -8.80 12.66 17.41
CA HIS A 280 -9.01 13.36 16.15
C HIS A 280 -10.36 12.99 15.53
N HIS A 281 -11.06 13.98 14.97
CA HIS A 281 -12.28 13.73 14.21
C HIS A 281 -11.92 13.33 12.78
N ILE A 282 -12.48 12.20 12.31
CA ILE A 282 -12.15 11.63 11.01
C ILE A 282 -13.42 11.27 10.26
N GLU A 283 -13.59 11.88 9.09
CA GLU A 283 -14.68 11.68 8.14
C GLU A 283 -14.13 10.99 6.89
N GLN A 284 -14.81 9.95 6.41
CA GLN A 284 -14.50 9.31 5.13
C GLN A 284 -15.22 10.05 3.98
N LEU A 285 -14.53 10.26 2.84
CA LEU A 285 -14.99 11.08 1.72
C LEU A 285 -15.56 10.27 0.56
#